data_9826192b8bf36f9cd97e90838233ca3c
#
_entry.id   9826192b8bf36f9cd97e90838233ca3c
#
_cell.length_a   1.000
_cell.length_b   1.000
_cell.length_c   1.000
_cell.angle_alpha   90.00
_cell.angle_beta   90.00
_cell.angle_gamma   90.00
#
_symmetry.space_group_name_H-M   'P 1'
#
loop_
_entity.id
_entity.type
_entity.pdbx_description
1 polymer ?
#
loop_
_entity_poly.entity_id
_entity_poly.type
_entity_poly.pdbx_seq_one_letter_code
_entity_poly.pdbx_strand_id
1 'polypeptide(L)'
;MNFSPISITFFAYLVVMVAVGLVAWRYTKNFNDYILGGRRLGAVVTALSVGASDMSGWLLMGLPGAVFLSGICESWIAIGLALGTLANWLIVAAPLRVYTETAHNALTLPDYFSHRFEDKSRMLRIISAVVILLFFAIYSASGMVASARLFEIVLDLPYSTALIFGTFATLAYVFLGGFLAVSWTDTIQAAMMCLALIIAPVAVMIDLGGFSATVEQVRSVDPTHLNMLQGQTFIGVISLLAWGLGYFGQPHILVRFMAAKNASVMPRACKISMIWLIFSLSGAVAAGFFGSAFFSAHPDLGKAVAENHERVFMILSTTLFNPWIGGILLSAILAAVMSTLSCQLLVCSSVLTEDFYRVFIRPHAAQRELVWIGRLTVVAVSVVAILIATDPNNLVLSLVSYAWGGFGASFGPIIILSLLWKGVTRNGALVGIIVGALTVLVWHQGAWWGMYE
;
A
#
# COMPACT_ATOMS: atom_id res chain seq x y z
N MET A 1 11.17 -30.26 3.65
CA MET A 1 10.96 -29.16 2.70
C MET A 1 11.65 -29.54 1.39
N ASN A 2 10.92 -29.85 0.36
CA ASN A 2 11.51 -29.98 -0.98
C ASN A 2 11.82 -28.58 -1.49
N PHE A 3 13.10 -28.27 -1.69
CA PHE A 3 13.53 -27.00 -2.25
C PHE A 3 13.15 -26.94 -3.75
N SER A 4 11.93 -26.50 -4.04
CA SER A 4 11.53 -26.24 -5.40
C SER A 4 12.23 -24.95 -5.93
N PRO A 5 12.42 -24.80 -7.23
CA PRO A 5 12.98 -23.56 -7.79
C PRO A 5 12.19 -22.31 -7.38
N ILE A 6 10.86 -22.41 -7.20
CA ILE A 6 10.00 -21.36 -6.67
C ILE A 6 10.44 -20.96 -5.26
N SER A 7 10.61 -21.94 -4.36
CA SER A 7 11.04 -21.66 -2.98
C SER A 7 12.45 -21.05 -2.95
N ILE A 8 13.36 -21.52 -3.79
CA ILE A 8 14.75 -21.00 -3.86
C ILE A 8 14.75 -19.52 -4.26
N THR A 9 14.05 -19.15 -5.35
CA THR A 9 13.97 -17.74 -5.81
C THR A 9 13.30 -16.85 -4.78
N PHE A 10 12.28 -17.35 -4.11
CA PHE A 10 11.55 -16.66 -3.05
C PHE A 10 12.44 -16.39 -1.83
N PHE A 11 13.18 -17.39 -1.34
CA PHE A 11 14.13 -17.19 -0.26
C PHE A 11 15.32 -16.32 -0.66
N ALA A 12 15.81 -16.44 -1.89
CA ALA A 12 16.87 -15.55 -2.40
C ALA A 12 16.43 -14.08 -2.38
N TYR A 13 15.19 -13.78 -2.77
CA TYR A 13 14.60 -12.45 -2.64
C TYR A 13 14.63 -11.96 -1.19
N LEU A 14 14.17 -12.75 -0.22
CA LEU A 14 14.19 -12.40 1.20
C LEU A 14 15.59 -12.10 1.71
N VAL A 15 16.57 -12.92 1.34
CA VAL A 15 17.99 -12.69 1.72
C VAL A 15 18.51 -11.38 1.16
N VAL A 16 18.19 -11.05 -0.10
CA VAL A 16 18.57 -9.76 -0.70
C VAL A 16 17.94 -8.59 0.06
N MET A 17 16.66 -8.67 0.42
CA MET A 17 15.97 -7.62 1.17
C MET A 17 16.60 -7.41 2.56
N VAL A 18 16.90 -8.48 3.28
CA VAL A 18 17.59 -8.41 4.57
C VAL A 18 18.99 -7.81 4.41
N ALA A 19 19.74 -8.20 3.37
CA ALA A 19 21.06 -7.66 3.09
C ALA A 19 21.02 -6.12 2.83
N VAL A 20 20.05 -5.64 2.04
CA VAL A 20 19.83 -4.20 1.82
C VAL A 20 19.49 -3.51 3.14
N GLY A 21 18.63 -4.12 3.97
CA GLY A 21 18.30 -3.63 5.31
C GLY A 21 19.53 -3.47 6.21
N LEU A 22 20.41 -4.47 6.22
CA LEU A 22 21.65 -4.45 7.00
C LEU A 22 22.65 -3.37 6.49
N VAL A 23 22.73 -3.17 5.18
CA VAL A 23 23.56 -2.07 4.61
C VAL A 23 22.99 -0.72 5.03
N ALA A 24 21.68 -0.52 4.89
CA ALA A 24 21.02 0.74 5.24
C ALA A 24 21.11 1.05 6.75
N TRP A 25 21.08 0.03 7.60
CA TRP A 25 21.29 0.19 9.05
C TRP A 25 22.60 0.91 9.40
N ARG A 26 23.67 0.69 8.65
CA ARG A 26 24.94 1.39 8.85
C ARG A 26 24.86 2.90 8.60
N TYR A 27 23.89 3.36 7.81
CA TYR A 27 23.65 4.77 7.48
C TYR A 27 22.65 5.45 8.42
N THR A 28 21.93 4.69 9.26
CA THR A 28 20.94 5.19 10.23
C THR A 28 21.63 5.51 11.54
N LYS A 29 21.94 6.80 11.78
CA LYS A 29 22.74 7.25 12.93
C LYS A 29 21.92 7.78 14.09
N ASN A 30 20.74 8.32 13.82
CA ASN A 30 19.87 8.98 14.79
C ASN A 30 18.41 8.72 14.49
N PHE A 31 17.52 9.20 15.35
CA PHE A 31 16.09 8.99 15.21
C PHE A 31 15.49 9.67 13.96
N ASN A 32 16.01 10.85 13.55
CA ASN A 32 15.58 11.53 12.33
C ASN A 32 15.93 10.71 11.07
N ASP A 33 17.12 10.09 11.06
CA ASP A 33 17.50 9.16 9.98
C ASP A 33 16.58 7.93 9.98
N TYR A 34 16.18 7.45 11.17
CA TYR A 34 15.31 6.30 11.32
C TYR A 34 13.89 6.56 10.81
N ILE A 35 13.32 7.76 11.02
CA ILE A 35 11.93 8.12 10.64
C ILE A 35 11.82 8.69 9.23
N LEU A 36 12.72 9.59 8.81
CA LEU A 36 12.64 10.35 7.56
C LEU A 36 13.87 10.24 6.67
N GLY A 37 14.83 9.36 7.00
CA GLY A 37 16.06 9.22 6.22
C GLY A 37 16.87 10.51 6.14
N GLY A 38 16.74 11.42 7.11
CA GLY A 38 17.42 12.72 7.12
C GLY A 38 17.00 13.64 5.97
N ARG A 39 15.84 13.46 5.36
CA ARG A 39 15.33 14.22 4.19
C ARG A 39 16.31 14.21 3.01
N ARG A 40 16.81 13.03 2.63
CA ARG A 40 17.85 12.89 1.59
C ARG A 40 17.37 12.19 0.33
N LEU A 41 16.08 11.89 0.20
CA LEU A 41 15.58 11.14 -0.95
C LEU A 41 15.71 11.96 -2.24
N GLY A 42 16.40 11.38 -3.24
CA GLY A 42 16.46 11.91 -4.60
C GLY A 42 15.18 11.59 -5.39
N ALA A 43 15.01 12.20 -6.57
CA ALA A 43 13.78 12.09 -7.36
C ALA A 43 13.36 10.65 -7.69
N VAL A 44 14.28 9.77 -8.04
CA VAL A 44 13.98 8.36 -8.40
C VAL A 44 13.48 7.60 -7.18
N VAL A 45 14.22 7.66 -6.06
CA VAL A 45 13.85 6.96 -4.84
C VAL A 45 12.53 7.50 -4.27
N THR A 46 12.33 8.83 -4.29
CA THR A 46 11.06 9.43 -3.86
C THR A 46 9.90 8.91 -4.71
N ALA A 47 10.03 8.91 -6.04
CA ALA A 47 8.99 8.46 -6.96
C ALA A 47 8.60 6.99 -6.76
N LEU A 48 9.61 6.10 -6.76
CA LEU A 48 9.39 4.66 -6.67
C LEU A 48 9.00 4.23 -5.27
N SER A 49 9.53 4.87 -4.21
CA SER A 49 9.10 4.61 -2.84
C SER A 49 7.67 5.10 -2.58
N VAL A 50 7.22 6.23 -3.17
CA VAL A 50 5.80 6.64 -3.14
C VAL A 50 4.94 5.56 -3.77
N GLY A 51 5.25 5.11 -4.99
CA GLY A 51 4.50 4.07 -5.68
C GLY A 51 4.49 2.74 -4.94
N ALA A 52 5.66 2.22 -4.56
CA ALA A 52 5.77 0.93 -3.88
C ALA A 52 5.15 0.93 -2.47
N SER A 53 5.17 2.07 -1.75
CA SER A 53 4.55 2.16 -0.43
C SER A 53 3.02 2.12 -0.48
N ASP A 54 2.43 2.52 -1.58
CA ASP A 54 1.01 2.52 -1.84
C ASP A 54 0.53 1.18 -2.40
N MET A 55 1.21 0.69 -3.41
CA MET A 55 0.85 -0.49 -4.19
C MET A 55 1.20 -1.78 -3.44
N SER A 56 0.31 -2.18 -2.52
CA SER A 56 0.44 -3.39 -1.71
C SER A 56 -0.02 -4.66 -2.45
N GLY A 57 -0.30 -5.71 -1.72
CA GLY A 57 -0.93 -6.92 -2.25
C GLY A 57 -2.21 -6.67 -3.07
N TRP A 58 -2.93 -5.58 -2.81
CA TRP A 58 -4.13 -5.25 -3.57
C TRP A 58 -3.86 -5.02 -5.07
N LEU A 59 -2.67 -4.54 -5.44
CA LEU A 59 -2.33 -4.29 -6.85
C LEU A 59 -2.15 -5.59 -7.66
N LEU A 60 -1.54 -6.63 -7.06
CA LEU A 60 -1.28 -7.90 -7.75
C LEU A 60 -2.34 -8.97 -7.45
N MET A 61 -3.20 -8.76 -6.46
CA MET A 61 -4.22 -9.73 -6.04
C MET A 61 -5.61 -9.12 -6.12
N GLY A 62 -5.88 -8.05 -5.38
CA GLY A 62 -7.20 -7.46 -5.22
C GLY A 62 -7.76 -6.87 -6.53
N LEU A 63 -7.04 -5.96 -7.18
CA LEU A 63 -7.50 -5.35 -8.43
C LEU A 63 -7.61 -6.37 -9.58
N PRO A 64 -6.62 -7.25 -9.83
CA PRO A 64 -6.81 -8.32 -10.81
C PRO A 64 -7.98 -9.23 -10.49
N GLY A 65 -8.21 -9.55 -9.21
CA GLY A 65 -9.35 -10.35 -8.79
C GLY A 65 -10.70 -9.66 -9.04
N ALA A 66 -10.82 -8.38 -8.74
CA ALA A 66 -12.02 -7.60 -9.01
C ALA A 66 -12.33 -7.53 -10.52
N VAL A 67 -11.30 -7.24 -11.33
CA VAL A 67 -11.45 -7.22 -12.81
C VAL A 67 -11.76 -8.60 -13.39
N PHE A 68 -11.21 -9.66 -12.80
CA PHE A 68 -11.54 -11.04 -13.19
C PHE A 68 -13.02 -11.36 -13.00
N LEU A 69 -13.61 -10.90 -11.88
CA LEU A 69 -15.03 -11.15 -11.56
C LEU A 69 -15.99 -10.26 -12.37
N SER A 70 -15.69 -8.97 -12.44
CA SER A 70 -16.65 -7.96 -12.91
C SER A 70 -16.30 -7.40 -14.30
N GLY A 71 -15.14 -7.75 -14.85
CA GLY A 71 -14.70 -7.24 -16.14
C GLY A 71 -14.03 -5.86 -16.05
N ILE A 72 -13.95 -5.18 -17.20
CA ILE A 72 -13.22 -3.92 -17.36
C ILE A 72 -13.86 -2.74 -16.59
N CYS A 73 -15.09 -2.88 -16.09
CA CYS A 73 -15.76 -1.82 -15.30
C CYS A 73 -14.99 -1.49 -14.02
N GLU A 74 -14.25 -2.42 -13.42
CA GLU A 74 -13.39 -2.15 -12.26
C GLU A 74 -12.16 -1.30 -12.58
N SER A 75 -11.85 -1.07 -13.87
CA SER A 75 -10.76 -0.15 -14.27
C SER A 75 -11.00 1.30 -13.87
N TRP A 76 -12.23 1.69 -13.51
CA TRP A 76 -12.52 3.00 -12.93
C TRP A 76 -11.74 3.26 -11.64
N ILE A 77 -11.45 2.22 -10.84
CA ILE A 77 -10.52 2.30 -9.69
C ILE A 77 -9.15 2.77 -10.16
N ALA A 78 -8.59 2.11 -11.18
CA ALA A 78 -7.26 2.43 -11.71
C ALA A 78 -7.21 3.85 -12.29
N ILE A 79 -8.25 4.30 -13.00
CA ILE A 79 -8.37 5.64 -13.53
C ILE A 79 -8.42 6.67 -12.39
N GLY A 80 -9.26 6.43 -11.38
CA GLY A 80 -9.37 7.28 -10.20
C GLY A 80 -8.04 7.41 -9.46
N LEU A 81 -7.36 6.30 -9.22
CA LEU A 81 -6.05 6.27 -8.58
C LEU A 81 -4.99 7.04 -9.40
N ALA A 82 -4.96 6.90 -10.72
CA ALA A 82 -4.02 7.63 -11.57
C ALA A 82 -4.26 9.15 -11.50
N LEU A 83 -5.51 9.58 -11.56
CA LEU A 83 -5.88 11.00 -11.45
C LEU A 83 -5.59 11.56 -10.05
N GLY A 84 -5.91 10.80 -9.00
CA GLY A 84 -5.65 11.19 -7.61
C GLY A 84 -4.17 11.30 -7.30
N THR A 85 -3.36 10.33 -7.76
CA THR A 85 -1.90 10.40 -7.62
C THR A 85 -1.33 11.63 -8.32
N LEU A 86 -1.72 11.90 -9.57
CA LEU A 86 -1.28 13.08 -10.30
C LEU A 86 -1.63 14.37 -9.54
N ALA A 87 -2.88 14.48 -9.08
CA ALA A 87 -3.33 15.64 -8.31
C ALA A 87 -2.55 15.78 -6.99
N ASN A 88 -2.27 14.69 -6.29
CA ASN A 88 -1.47 14.68 -5.05
C ASN A 88 -0.03 15.18 -5.30
N TRP A 89 0.62 14.73 -6.39
CA TRP A 89 1.93 15.23 -6.78
C TRP A 89 1.94 16.73 -7.10
N LEU A 90 0.91 17.22 -7.81
CA LEU A 90 0.83 18.62 -8.26
C LEU A 90 0.44 19.57 -7.13
N ILE A 91 -0.48 19.16 -6.25
CA ILE A 91 -1.09 20.03 -5.24
C ILE A 91 -0.37 19.92 -3.89
N VAL A 92 0.02 18.71 -3.48
CA VAL A 92 0.47 18.44 -2.10
C VAL A 92 1.98 18.30 -2.00
N ALA A 93 2.63 17.57 -2.90
CA ALA A 93 4.01 17.12 -2.72
C ALA A 93 5.01 18.24 -2.42
N ALA A 94 5.08 19.27 -3.26
CA ALA A 94 6.03 20.37 -3.08
C ALA A 94 5.67 21.28 -1.90
N PRO A 95 4.40 21.74 -1.75
CA PRO A 95 4.01 22.53 -0.58
C PRO A 95 4.23 21.81 0.74
N LEU A 96 3.85 20.52 0.86
CA LEU A 96 4.03 19.77 2.08
C LEU A 96 5.51 19.62 2.46
N ARG A 97 6.38 19.38 1.47
CA ARG A 97 7.84 19.33 1.70
C ARG A 97 8.37 20.62 2.31
N VAL A 98 7.96 21.77 1.78
CA VAL A 98 8.40 23.09 2.27
C VAL A 98 7.80 23.40 3.63
N TYR A 99 6.49 23.23 3.80
CA TYR A 99 5.82 23.56 5.05
C TYR A 99 6.28 22.71 6.22
N THR A 100 6.54 21.41 6.04
CA THR A 100 7.03 20.56 7.13
C THR A 100 8.43 20.90 7.58
N GLU A 101 9.27 21.48 6.71
CA GLU A 101 10.59 21.98 7.08
C GLU A 101 10.48 23.31 7.84
N THR A 102 9.66 24.24 7.37
CA THR A 102 9.44 25.54 8.02
C THR A 102 8.63 25.44 9.31
N ALA A 103 7.74 24.47 9.44
CA ALA A 103 6.99 24.14 10.65
C ALA A 103 7.84 23.36 11.67
N HIS A 104 8.90 24.00 12.18
CA HIS A 104 9.83 23.44 13.18
C HIS A 104 10.44 22.08 12.78
N ASN A 105 10.62 21.82 11.48
CA ASN A 105 11.13 20.56 10.94
C ASN A 105 10.30 19.34 11.38
N ALA A 106 8.98 19.43 11.26
CA ALA A 106 8.05 18.41 11.68
C ALA A 106 8.41 17.03 11.11
N LEU A 107 8.47 16.01 11.97
CA LEU A 107 8.90 14.66 11.60
C LEU A 107 7.72 13.74 11.24
N THR A 108 6.54 14.01 11.78
CA THR A 108 5.31 13.24 11.57
C THR A 108 4.19 14.16 11.08
N LEU A 109 3.11 13.58 10.53
CA LEU A 109 1.91 14.36 10.18
C LEU A 109 1.20 14.95 11.42
N PRO A 110 1.03 14.23 12.54
CA PRO A 110 0.51 14.82 13.78
C PRO A 110 1.34 16.01 14.27
N ASP A 111 2.66 15.92 14.17
CA ASP A 111 3.57 17.01 14.51
C ASP A 111 3.40 18.23 13.58
N TYR A 112 3.29 17.98 12.26
CA TYR A 112 2.99 19.01 11.28
C TYR A 112 1.67 19.73 11.58
N PHE A 113 0.58 19.01 11.86
CA PHE A 113 -0.70 19.62 12.20
C PHE A 113 -0.63 20.46 13.48
N SER A 114 0.06 19.95 14.51
CA SER A 114 0.25 20.66 15.77
C SER A 114 0.93 22.03 15.57
N HIS A 115 1.99 22.07 14.75
CA HIS A 115 2.69 23.31 14.44
C HIS A 115 1.93 24.20 13.45
N ARG A 116 1.32 23.60 12.42
CA ARG A 116 0.57 24.36 11.39
C ARG A 116 -0.63 25.11 11.98
N PHE A 117 -1.29 24.54 12.98
CA PHE A 117 -2.48 25.10 13.61
C PHE A 117 -2.21 25.66 15.01
N GLU A 118 -0.94 25.80 15.42
CA GLU A 118 -0.52 26.35 16.71
C GLU A 118 -1.25 25.67 17.90
N ASP A 119 -1.39 24.33 17.83
CA ASP A 119 -2.16 23.56 18.82
C ASP A 119 -1.42 23.40 20.17
N LYS A 120 -1.64 24.36 21.06
CA LYS A 120 -1.09 24.33 22.43
C LYS A 120 -1.66 23.18 23.29
N SER A 121 -2.86 22.68 22.95
CA SER A 121 -3.53 21.61 23.71
C SER A 121 -3.02 20.22 23.36
N ARG A 122 -2.26 20.05 22.27
CA ARG A 122 -1.79 18.77 21.73
C ARG A 122 -2.90 17.81 21.26
N MET A 123 -4.16 18.28 21.19
CA MET A 123 -5.30 17.43 20.82
C MET A 123 -5.23 16.99 19.35
N LEU A 124 -4.82 17.89 18.43
CA LEU A 124 -4.58 17.53 17.03
C LEU A 124 -3.55 16.41 16.90
N ARG A 125 -2.46 16.49 17.69
CA ARG A 125 -1.41 15.48 17.71
C ARG A 125 -1.95 14.12 18.17
N ILE A 126 -2.68 14.11 19.29
CA ILE A 126 -3.25 12.88 19.87
C ILE A 126 -4.27 12.25 18.91
N ILE A 127 -5.26 13.03 18.45
CA ILE A 127 -6.36 12.52 17.62
C ILE A 127 -5.83 12.02 16.28
N SER A 128 -4.94 12.78 15.63
CA SER A 128 -4.31 12.32 14.38
C SER A 128 -3.54 11.02 14.57
N ALA A 129 -2.79 10.91 15.67
CA ALA A 129 -2.03 9.72 16.00
C ALA A 129 -2.95 8.50 16.22
N VAL A 130 -4.05 8.66 16.96
CA VAL A 130 -5.05 7.60 17.20
C VAL A 130 -5.67 7.13 15.89
N VAL A 131 -6.07 8.06 15.01
CA VAL A 131 -6.65 7.76 13.70
C VAL A 131 -5.63 7.01 12.80
N ILE A 132 -4.37 7.44 12.82
CA ILE A 132 -3.29 6.76 12.08
C ILE A 132 -3.12 5.32 12.56
N LEU A 133 -3.04 5.10 13.86
CA LEU A 133 -2.85 3.76 14.43
C LEU A 133 -4.04 2.85 14.13
N LEU A 134 -5.27 3.37 14.25
CA LEU A 134 -6.49 2.61 13.99
C LEU A 134 -6.52 2.09 12.55
N PHE A 135 -6.42 2.97 11.57
CA PHE A 135 -6.55 2.57 10.17
C PHE A 135 -5.31 1.82 9.65
N PHE A 136 -4.12 2.10 10.18
CA PHE A 136 -2.95 1.27 9.82
C PHE A 136 -2.97 -0.12 10.46
N ALA A 137 -3.60 -0.33 11.60
CA ALA A 137 -3.80 -1.69 12.11
C ALA A 137 -4.61 -2.53 11.11
N ILE A 138 -5.69 -1.96 10.56
CA ILE A 138 -6.53 -2.61 9.54
C ILE A 138 -5.78 -2.79 8.23
N TYR A 139 -5.10 -1.73 7.75
CA TYR A 139 -4.35 -1.81 6.49
C TYR A 139 -3.17 -2.79 6.58
N SER A 140 -2.46 -2.82 7.70
CA SER A 140 -1.38 -3.79 7.92
C SER A 140 -1.90 -5.22 7.95
N ALA A 141 -3.11 -5.45 8.48
CA ALA A 141 -3.74 -6.76 8.43
C ALA A 141 -3.97 -7.23 6.98
N SER A 142 -4.35 -6.35 6.05
CA SER A 142 -4.48 -6.73 4.63
C SER A 142 -3.17 -7.23 4.04
N GLY A 143 -2.05 -6.59 4.36
CA GLY A 143 -0.71 -7.05 3.95
C GLY A 143 -0.36 -8.41 4.55
N MET A 144 -0.73 -8.66 5.81
CA MET A 144 -0.51 -9.96 6.45
C MET A 144 -1.37 -11.07 5.84
N VAL A 145 -2.65 -10.79 5.49
CA VAL A 145 -3.51 -11.71 4.74
C VAL A 145 -2.89 -12.04 3.38
N ALA A 146 -2.47 -11.02 2.62
CA ALA A 146 -1.84 -11.22 1.31
C ALA A 146 -0.55 -12.07 1.43
N SER A 147 0.27 -11.80 2.44
CA SER A 147 1.48 -12.59 2.74
C SER A 147 1.14 -14.03 3.09
N ALA A 148 0.14 -14.26 3.96
CA ALA A 148 -0.29 -15.60 4.34
C ALA A 148 -0.74 -16.41 3.12
N ARG A 149 -1.59 -15.83 2.25
CA ARG A 149 -2.04 -16.46 1.00
C ARG A 149 -0.87 -16.85 0.09
N LEU A 150 0.14 -15.99 0.00
CA LEU A 150 1.32 -16.26 -0.80
C LEU A 150 2.15 -17.42 -0.20
N PHE A 151 2.37 -17.43 1.11
CA PHE A 151 3.12 -18.49 1.78
C PHE A 151 2.37 -19.84 1.77
N GLU A 152 1.02 -19.85 1.78
CA GLU A 152 0.21 -21.05 1.52
C GLU A 152 0.61 -21.70 0.18
N ILE A 153 0.67 -20.89 -0.89
CA ILE A 153 0.96 -21.40 -2.26
C ILE A 153 2.44 -21.79 -2.41
N VAL A 154 3.37 -20.99 -1.88
CA VAL A 154 4.81 -21.19 -2.08
C VAL A 154 5.37 -22.35 -1.26
N LEU A 155 4.86 -22.53 -0.03
CA LEU A 155 5.40 -23.48 0.94
C LEU A 155 4.43 -24.62 1.30
N ASP A 156 3.22 -24.62 0.73
CA ASP A 156 2.16 -25.59 1.04
C ASP A 156 1.88 -25.68 2.54
N LEU A 157 1.67 -24.51 3.18
CA LEU A 157 1.45 -24.38 4.61
C LEU A 157 -0.01 -24.06 4.91
N PRO A 158 -0.56 -24.50 6.05
CA PRO A 158 -1.86 -24.02 6.53
C PRO A 158 -1.84 -22.51 6.76
N TYR A 159 -2.97 -21.82 6.51
CA TYR A 159 -3.10 -20.36 6.59
C TYR A 159 -2.52 -19.75 7.88
N SER A 160 -2.85 -20.33 9.05
CA SER A 160 -2.39 -19.83 10.35
C SER A 160 -0.87 -19.86 10.48
N THR A 161 -0.23 -20.92 9.98
CA THR A 161 1.22 -21.06 9.96
C THR A 161 1.84 -20.10 8.95
N ALA A 162 1.26 -20.01 7.75
CA ALA A 162 1.68 -19.10 6.68
C ALA A 162 1.61 -17.63 7.14
N LEU A 163 0.56 -17.24 7.90
CA LEU A 163 0.40 -15.92 8.47
C LEU A 163 1.57 -15.53 9.39
N ILE A 164 2.00 -16.44 10.26
CA ILE A 164 3.11 -16.21 11.18
C ILE A 164 4.43 -16.08 10.40
N PHE A 165 4.71 -17.00 9.47
CA PHE A 165 5.93 -16.97 8.66
C PHE A 165 6.01 -15.72 7.79
N GLY A 166 4.92 -15.35 7.11
CA GLY A 166 4.86 -14.15 6.26
C GLY A 166 5.05 -12.86 7.05
N THR A 167 4.42 -12.78 8.22
CA THR A 167 4.61 -11.65 9.13
C THR A 167 6.05 -11.55 9.61
N PHE A 168 6.63 -12.67 10.05
CA PHE A 168 8.02 -12.68 10.52
C PHE A 168 9.01 -12.29 9.42
N ALA A 169 8.83 -12.78 8.20
CA ALA A 169 9.67 -12.42 7.06
C ALA A 169 9.68 -10.90 6.81
N THR A 170 8.51 -10.26 6.92
CA THR A 170 8.40 -8.80 6.75
C THR A 170 9.01 -8.05 7.94
N LEU A 171 8.74 -8.48 9.16
CA LEU A 171 9.26 -7.81 10.36
C LEU A 171 10.78 -7.86 10.44
N ALA A 172 11.41 -8.93 9.99
CA ALA A 172 12.85 -9.14 10.12
C ALA A 172 13.67 -7.98 9.53
N TYR A 173 13.29 -7.44 8.36
CA TYR A 173 14.05 -6.36 7.75
C TYR A 173 13.59 -4.96 8.20
N VAL A 174 12.30 -4.77 8.52
CA VAL A 174 11.77 -3.50 9.02
C VAL A 174 12.39 -3.14 10.37
N PHE A 175 12.51 -4.14 11.24
CA PHE A 175 13.10 -3.99 12.57
C PHE A 175 14.55 -3.49 12.51
N LEU A 176 15.30 -3.88 11.48
CA LEU A 176 16.72 -3.54 11.35
C LEU A 176 16.96 -2.15 10.74
N GLY A 177 16.27 -1.82 9.65
CA GLY A 177 16.77 -0.82 8.71
C GLY A 177 16.18 0.59 8.79
N GLY A 178 15.01 0.81 9.37
CA GLY A 178 14.34 2.13 9.38
C GLY A 178 14.01 2.66 7.98
N PHE A 179 13.75 3.97 7.87
CA PHE A 179 13.22 4.62 6.66
C PHE A 179 14.11 4.52 5.43
N LEU A 180 15.45 4.63 5.59
CA LEU A 180 16.36 4.51 4.45
C LEU A 180 16.35 3.10 3.84
N ALA A 181 16.35 2.07 4.71
CA ALA A 181 16.24 0.70 4.24
C ALA A 181 14.97 0.47 3.46
N VAL A 182 13.85 0.89 4.03
CA VAL A 182 12.53 0.79 3.39
C VAL A 182 12.52 1.51 2.04
N SER A 183 13.01 2.76 1.96
CA SER A 183 13.01 3.52 0.69
C SER A 183 13.92 2.91 -0.39
N TRP A 184 15.02 2.26 -0.02
CA TRP A 184 15.91 1.60 -0.98
C TRP A 184 15.33 0.27 -1.45
N THR A 185 14.75 -0.52 -0.53
CA THR A 185 14.04 -1.76 -0.91
C THR A 185 12.82 -1.45 -1.76
N ASP A 186 12.04 -0.39 -1.44
CA ASP A 186 10.90 0.06 -2.23
C ASP A 186 11.28 0.30 -3.71
N THR A 187 12.47 0.82 -3.98
CA THR A 187 12.94 1.08 -5.35
C THR A 187 13.11 -0.22 -6.15
N ILE A 188 13.67 -1.26 -5.52
CA ILE A 188 13.84 -2.58 -6.13
C ILE A 188 12.47 -3.26 -6.28
N GLN A 189 11.65 -3.19 -5.24
CA GLN A 189 10.33 -3.77 -5.18
C GLN A 189 9.39 -3.17 -6.23
N ALA A 190 9.44 -1.84 -6.42
CA ALA A 190 8.69 -1.16 -7.48
C ALA A 190 9.04 -1.68 -8.88
N ALA A 191 10.33 -1.91 -9.16
CA ALA A 191 10.75 -2.46 -10.44
C ALA A 191 10.24 -3.90 -10.65
N MET A 192 10.32 -4.74 -9.61
CA MET A 192 9.81 -6.12 -9.66
C MET A 192 8.31 -6.17 -9.91
N MET A 193 7.53 -5.34 -9.20
CA MET A 193 6.07 -5.26 -9.36
C MET A 193 5.68 -4.85 -10.77
N CYS A 194 6.28 -3.79 -11.32
CA CYS A 194 5.99 -3.29 -12.67
C CYS A 194 6.33 -4.35 -13.73
N LEU A 195 7.49 -4.98 -13.63
CA LEU A 195 7.89 -6.04 -14.57
C LEU A 195 6.94 -7.25 -14.49
N ALA A 196 6.56 -7.68 -13.29
CA ALA A 196 5.66 -8.80 -13.12
C ALA A 196 4.28 -8.53 -13.73
N LEU A 197 3.75 -7.33 -13.53
CA LEU A 197 2.45 -6.90 -14.07
C LEU A 197 2.48 -6.67 -15.59
N ILE A 198 3.63 -6.47 -16.21
CA ILE A 198 3.76 -6.43 -17.67
C ILE A 198 3.89 -7.86 -18.22
N ILE A 199 4.73 -8.67 -17.61
CA ILE A 199 5.09 -9.98 -18.14
C ILE A 199 3.90 -10.96 -18.09
N ALA A 200 3.15 -11.00 -16.99
CA ALA A 200 2.07 -11.98 -16.80
C ALA A 200 0.93 -11.82 -17.84
N PRO A 201 0.32 -10.64 -18.05
CA PRO A 201 -0.72 -10.51 -19.07
C PRO A 201 -0.19 -10.69 -20.51
N VAL A 202 1.06 -10.32 -20.78
CA VAL A 202 1.68 -10.58 -22.10
C VAL A 202 1.82 -12.09 -22.34
N ALA A 203 2.19 -12.86 -21.32
CA ALA A 203 2.27 -14.31 -21.45
C ALA A 203 0.90 -14.94 -21.73
N VAL A 204 -0.17 -14.46 -21.05
CA VAL A 204 -1.55 -14.90 -21.35
C VAL A 204 -1.92 -14.61 -22.80
N MET A 205 -1.63 -13.41 -23.32
CA MET A 205 -1.91 -13.07 -24.71
C MET A 205 -1.17 -13.99 -25.69
N ILE A 206 0.07 -14.33 -25.40
CA ILE A 206 0.87 -15.23 -26.26
C ILE A 206 0.26 -16.64 -26.24
N ASP A 207 -0.11 -17.16 -25.09
CA ASP A 207 -0.70 -18.47 -24.89
C ASP A 207 -2.04 -18.63 -25.64
N LEU A 208 -2.87 -17.59 -25.63
CA LEU A 208 -4.18 -17.57 -26.28
C LEU A 208 -4.15 -17.16 -27.76
N GLY A 209 -2.97 -16.98 -28.36
CA GLY A 209 -2.83 -16.70 -29.81
C GLY A 209 -2.90 -15.23 -30.18
N GLY A 210 -2.64 -14.31 -29.24
CA GLY A 210 -2.54 -12.88 -29.47
C GLY A 210 -3.69 -12.04 -28.89
N PHE A 211 -3.56 -10.72 -28.95
CA PHE A 211 -4.49 -9.79 -28.33
C PHE A 211 -5.96 -9.98 -28.80
N SER A 212 -6.17 -10.07 -30.11
CA SER A 212 -7.52 -10.22 -30.68
C SER A 212 -8.19 -11.53 -30.25
N ALA A 213 -7.42 -12.64 -30.24
CA ALA A 213 -7.92 -13.93 -29.78
C ALA A 213 -8.28 -13.90 -28.28
N THR A 214 -7.44 -13.27 -27.46
CA THR A 214 -7.67 -13.12 -26.03
C THR A 214 -8.95 -12.30 -25.75
N VAL A 215 -9.15 -11.18 -26.44
CA VAL A 215 -10.36 -10.35 -26.30
C VAL A 215 -11.61 -11.09 -26.75
N GLU A 216 -11.52 -11.86 -27.85
CA GLU A 216 -12.66 -12.67 -28.32
C GLU A 216 -12.99 -13.80 -27.33
N GLN A 217 -11.97 -14.39 -26.70
CA GLN A 217 -12.16 -15.37 -25.63
C GLN A 217 -12.87 -14.73 -24.41
N VAL A 218 -12.47 -13.51 -23.97
CA VAL A 218 -13.22 -12.79 -22.92
C VAL A 218 -14.66 -12.57 -23.32
N ARG A 219 -14.90 -12.13 -24.57
CA ARG A 219 -16.27 -11.93 -25.10
C ARG A 219 -17.09 -13.21 -25.11
N SER A 220 -16.48 -14.35 -25.39
CA SER A 220 -17.18 -15.66 -25.37
C SER A 220 -17.54 -16.12 -23.96
N VAL A 221 -16.77 -15.70 -22.95
CA VAL A 221 -17.06 -15.98 -21.52
C VAL A 221 -18.23 -15.13 -21.05
N ASP A 222 -18.10 -13.83 -21.17
CA ASP A 222 -19.14 -12.86 -20.85
C ASP A 222 -18.95 -11.58 -21.67
N PRO A 223 -19.82 -11.28 -22.65
CA PRO A 223 -19.74 -10.05 -23.44
C PRO A 223 -19.79 -8.77 -22.59
N THR A 224 -20.40 -8.84 -21.40
CA THR A 224 -20.54 -7.69 -20.50
C THR A 224 -19.23 -7.28 -19.88
N HIS A 225 -18.24 -8.19 -19.75
CA HIS A 225 -16.88 -7.90 -19.26
C HIS A 225 -16.13 -6.86 -20.12
N LEU A 226 -16.57 -6.62 -21.35
CA LEU A 226 -16.01 -5.58 -22.24
C LEU A 226 -16.65 -4.20 -22.05
N ASN A 227 -17.68 -4.09 -21.21
CA ASN A 227 -18.40 -2.83 -21.01
C ASN A 227 -17.97 -2.15 -19.71
N MET A 228 -17.34 -1.00 -19.83
CA MET A 228 -16.91 -0.19 -18.67
C MET A 228 -18.07 0.32 -17.79
N LEU A 229 -19.30 0.30 -18.28
CA LEU A 229 -20.48 0.76 -17.53
C LEU A 229 -21.36 -0.41 -17.06
N GLN A 230 -20.96 -1.65 -17.32
CA GLN A 230 -21.76 -2.83 -16.94
C GLN A 230 -21.97 -2.90 -15.42
N GLY A 231 -23.23 -3.00 -15.01
CA GLY A 231 -23.60 -3.07 -13.60
C GLY A 231 -23.34 -1.79 -12.81
N GLN A 232 -22.80 -0.74 -13.45
CA GLN A 232 -22.42 0.50 -12.77
C GLN A 232 -23.54 1.54 -12.88
N THR A 233 -23.93 2.08 -11.74
CA THR A 233 -24.70 3.33 -11.67
C THR A 233 -23.75 4.52 -11.78
N PHE A 234 -24.27 5.72 -12.03
CA PHE A 234 -23.49 6.95 -12.01
C PHE A 234 -22.76 7.14 -10.65
N ILE A 235 -23.43 6.82 -9.55
CA ILE A 235 -22.83 6.86 -8.20
C ILE A 235 -21.77 5.79 -8.08
N GLY A 236 -21.97 4.59 -8.63
CA GLY A 236 -20.98 3.51 -8.65
C GLY A 236 -19.67 3.95 -9.33
N VAL A 237 -19.75 4.54 -10.53
CA VAL A 237 -18.57 5.07 -11.23
C VAL A 237 -17.87 6.15 -10.41
N ILE A 238 -18.61 7.08 -9.80
CA ILE A 238 -18.02 8.11 -8.93
C ILE A 238 -17.34 7.47 -7.71
N SER A 239 -17.94 6.45 -7.11
CA SER A 239 -17.36 5.73 -5.96
C SER A 239 -16.04 5.05 -6.32
N LEU A 240 -15.95 4.40 -7.49
CA LEU A 240 -14.70 3.81 -7.98
C LEU A 240 -13.65 4.87 -8.28
N LEU A 241 -14.01 5.99 -8.92
CA LEU A 241 -13.11 7.12 -9.16
C LEU A 241 -12.66 7.79 -7.85
N ALA A 242 -13.49 7.81 -6.82
CA ALA A 242 -13.19 8.43 -5.54
C ALA A 242 -12.04 7.75 -4.77
N TRP A 243 -11.62 6.55 -5.16
CA TRP A 243 -10.39 5.95 -4.65
C TRP A 243 -9.19 6.91 -4.80
N GLY A 244 -9.14 7.69 -5.87
CA GLY A 244 -8.11 8.70 -6.07
C GLY A 244 -8.06 9.79 -5.01
N LEU A 245 -9.19 10.13 -4.37
CA LEU A 245 -9.23 11.12 -3.29
C LEU A 245 -8.50 10.64 -2.03
N GLY A 246 -8.38 9.35 -1.84
CA GLY A 246 -7.66 8.75 -0.73
C GLY A 246 -6.18 9.16 -0.67
N TYR A 247 -5.53 9.43 -1.81
CA TYR A 247 -4.11 9.80 -1.87
C TYR A 247 -3.74 11.01 -1.02
N PHE A 248 -4.64 11.97 -0.92
CA PHE A 248 -4.39 13.18 -0.15
C PHE A 248 -4.30 12.94 1.36
N GLY A 249 -4.83 11.81 1.83
CA GLY A 249 -4.88 11.47 3.25
C GLY A 249 -3.92 10.36 3.70
N GLN A 250 -3.15 9.74 2.81
CA GLN A 250 -2.33 8.56 3.15
C GLN A 250 -1.01 8.93 3.85
N PRO A 251 -0.86 8.67 5.17
CA PRO A 251 0.33 9.12 5.89
C PRO A 251 1.63 8.52 5.35
N HIS A 252 1.64 7.25 4.95
CA HIS A 252 2.82 6.57 4.43
C HIS A 252 3.30 7.13 3.08
N ILE A 253 2.41 7.68 2.26
CA ILE A 253 2.72 8.39 1.02
C ILE A 253 3.25 9.78 1.33
N LEU A 254 2.53 10.54 2.16
CA LEU A 254 2.83 11.93 2.50
C LEU A 254 4.21 12.08 3.16
N VAL A 255 4.59 11.12 4.01
CA VAL A 255 5.91 11.07 4.64
C VAL A 255 7.04 10.98 3.60
N ARG A 256 6.84 10.36 2.43
CA ARG A 256 7.84 10.34 1.34
C ARG A 256 8.05 11.71 0.73
N PHE A 257 7.00 12.51 0.59
CA PHE A 257 7.15 13.90 0.18
C PHE A 257 7.94 14.71 1.22
N MET A 258 7.64 14.51 2.51
CA MET A 258 8.39 15.14 3.60
C MET A 258 9.87 14.75 3.60
N ALA A 259 10.19 13.51 3.23
CA ALA A 259 11.54 12.94 3.24
C ALA A 259 12.39 13.30 2.00
N ALA A 260 11.81 13.87 0.97
CA ALA A 260 12.51 14.28 -0.23
C ALA A 260 13.57 15.35 0.06
N LYS A 261 14.67 15.35 -0.71
CA LYS A 261 15.81 16.26 -0.50
C LYS A 261 15.38 17.74 -0.49
N ASN A 262 14.55 18.13 -1.44
CA ASN A 262 13.97 19.47 -1.55
C ASN A 262 12.77 19.45 -2.51
N ALA A 263 12.04 20.58 -2.60
CA ALA A 263 10.88 20.69 -3.49
C ALA A 263 11.25 20.62 -4.99
N SER A 264 12.46 20.96 -5.39
CA SER A 264 12.89 20.95 -6.79
C SER A 264 12.98 19.56 -7.42
N VAL A 265 13.04 18.49 -6.60
CA VAL A 265 13.02 17.11 -7.11
C VAL A 265 11.60 16.64 -7.49
N MET A 266 10.56 17.30 -7.00
CA MET A 266 9.15 16.87 -7.16
C MET A 266 8.68 16.75 -8.61
N PRO A 267 8.97 17.69 -9.52
CA PRO A 267 8.50 17.55 -10.92
C PRO A 267 9.08 16.33 -11.62
N ARG A 268 10.37 16.02 -11.36
CA ARG A 268 11.00 14.80 -11.90
C ARG A 268 10.47 13.54 -11.24
N ALA A 269 10.27 13.56 -9.94
CA ALA A 269 9.69 12.46 -9.20
C ALA A 269 8.26 12.15 -9.67
N CYS A 270 7.43 13.17 -9.86
CA CYS A 270 6.07 13.04 -10.40
C CYS A 270 6.08 12.31 -11.77
N LYS A 271 6.92 12.73 -12.71
CA LYS A 271 7.00 12.09 -14.04
C LYS A 271 7.36 10.60 -13.93
N ILE A 272 8.37 10.25 -13.12
CA ILE A 272 8.79 8.87 -12.91
C ILE A 272 7.67 8.05 -12.26
N SER A 273 7.05 8.60 -11.21
CA SER A 273 5.95 7.96 -10.48
C SER A 273 4.76 7.70 -11.40
N MET A 274 4.36 8.67 -12.22
CA MET A 274 3.21 8.52 -13.12
C MET A 274 3.46 7.49 -14.23
N ILE A 275 4.65 7.46 -14.81
CA ILE A 275 5.01 6.43 -15.80
C ILE A 275 4.92 5.04 -15.17
N TRP A 276 5.57 4.85 -14.02
CA TRP A 276 5.53 3.59 -13.31
C TRP A 276 4.10 3.17 -12.93
N LEU A 277 3.30 4.12 -12.42
CA LEU A 277 1.93 3.90 -12.00
C LEU A 277 1.03 3.44 -13.15
N ILE A 278 1.11 4.12 -14.32
CA ILE A 278 0.29 3.78 -15.49
C ILE A 278 0.59 2.36 -15.96
N PHE A 279 1.86 1.98 -16.07
CA PHE A 279 2.23 0.62 -16.47
C PHE A 279 1.76 -0.41 -15.44
N SER A 280 1.93 -0.15 -14.15
CA SER A 280 1.55 -1.08 -13.08
C SER A 280 0.03 -1.27 -13.00
N LEU A 281 -0.76 -0.19 -13.03
CA LEU A 281 -2.22 -0.27 -12.99
C LEU A 281 -2.78 -0.91 -14.26
N SER A 282 -2.28 -0.54 -15.43
CA SER A 282 -2.70 -1.17 -16.70
C SER A 282 -2.39 -2.66 -16.71
N GLY A 283 -1.22 -3.04 -16.19
CA GLY A 283 -0.83 -4.45 -16.08
C GLY A 283 -1.71 -5.22 -15.09
N ALA A 284 -2.09 -4.63 -13.96
CA ALA A 284 -2.99 -5.25 -12.99
C ALA A 284 -4.40 -5.48 -13.57
N VAL A 285 -4.94 -4.47 -14.25
CA VAL A 285 -6.24 -4.60 -14.97
C VAL A 285 -6.13 -5.68 -16.06
N ALA A 286 -5.07 -5.66 -16.87
CA ALA A 286 -4.86 -6.65 -17.93
C ALA A 286 -4.72 -8.07 -17.36
N ALA A 287 -4.04 -8.26 -16.22
CA ALA A 287 -3.88 -9.56 -15.59
C ALA A 287 -5.22 -10.17 -15.16
N GLY A 288 -6.14 -9.35 -14.61
CA GLY A 288 -7.49 -9.79 -14.29
C GLY A 288 -8.34 -10.06 -15.54
N PHE A 289 -8.35 -9.11 -16.47
CA PHE A 289 -9.16 -9.17 -17.68
C PHE A 289 -8.75 -10.34 -18.60
N PHE A 290 -7.46 -10.54 -18.87
CA PHE A 290 -6.97 -11.66 -19.65
C PHE A 290 -6.98 -12.97 -18.85
N GLY A 291 -6.88 -12.89 -17.51
CA GLY A 291 -7.05 -14.04 -16.63
C GLY A 291 -8.40 -14.70 -16.78
N SER A 292 -9.49 -13.93 -17.00
CA SER A 292 -10.83 -14.50 -17.25
C SER A 292 -10.87 -15.36 -18.52
N ALA A 293 -10.21 -14.91 -19.59
CA ALA A 293 -10.06 -15.70 -20.81
C ALA A 293 -9.22 -16.97 -20.60
N PHE A 294 -8.10 -16.86 -19.91
CA PHE A 294 -7.19 -17.97 -19.64
C PHE A 294 -7.85 -19.09 -18.84
N PHE A 295 -8.51 -18.77 -17.73
CA PHE A 295 -9.16 -19.77 -16.88
C PHE A 295 -10.41 -20.35 -17.50
N SER A 296 -11.06 -19.65 -18.41
CA SER A 296 -12.14 -20.21 -19.23
C SER A 296 -11.61 -21.24 -20.23
N ALA A 297 -10.45 -20.99 -20.84
CA ALA A 297 -9.79 -21.95 -21.71
C ALA A 297 -9.21 -23.16 -20.94
N HIS A 298 -8.92 -22.99 -19.63
CA HIS A 298 -8.33 -24.00 -18.76
C HIS A 298 -9.16 -24.21 -17.48
N PRO A 299 -10.36 -24.84 -17.55
CA PRO A 299 -11.32 -24.93 -16.43
C PRO A 299 -10.78 -25.63 -15.19
N ASP A 300 -9.88 -26.61 -15.37
CA ASP A 300 -9.29 -27.34 -14.23
C ASP A 300 -8.44 -26.45 -13.32
N LEU A 301 -7.79 -25.44 -13.90
CA LEU A 301 -7.00 -24.44 -13.18
C LEU A 301 -7.89 -23.36 -12.55
N GLY A 302 -9.07 -23.14 -13.12
CA GLY A 302 -10.02 -22.12 -12.66
C GLY A 302 -10.65 -22.40 -11.29
N LYS A 303 -10.64 -23.65 -10.80
CA LYS A 303 -11.27 -24.02 -9.51
C LYS A 303 -10.71 -23.22 -8.33
N ALA A 304 -9.39 -23.12 -8.23
CA ALA A 304 -8.76 -22.38 -7.13
C ALA A 304 -8.99 -20.86 -7.20
N VAL A 305 -9.23 -20.31 -8.41
CA VAL A 305 -9.60 -18.91 -8.62
C VAL A 305 -11.08 -18.69 -8.31
N ALA A 306 -11.93 -19.65 -8.60
CA ALA A 306 -13.36 -19.60 -8.25
C ALA A 306 -13.59 -19.58 -6.74
N GLU A 307 -12.74 -20.28 -5.95
CA GLU A 307 -12.78 -20.22 -4.48
C GLU A 307 -12.31 -18.87 -3.95
N ASN A 308 -11.29 -18.28 -4.57
CA ASN A 308 -10.77 -16.97 -4.20
C ASN A 308 -10.16 -16.27 -5.42
N HIS A 309 -10.87 -15.31 -5.94
CA HIS A 309 -10.49 -14.53 -7.13
C HIS A 309 -9.21 -13.72 -6.96
N GLU A 310 -8.80 -13.38 -5.73
CA GLU A 310 -7.52 -12.71 -5.47
C GLU A 310 -6.30 -13.61 -5.79
N ARG A 311 -6.50 -14.90 -6.10
CA ARG A 311 -5.44 -15.84 -6.53
C ARG A 311 -5.12 -15.78 -8.03
N VAL A 312 -5.85 -15.02 -8.84
CA VAL A 312 -5.67 -14.95 -10.31
C VAL A 312 -4.20 -14.79 -10.69
N PHE A 313 -3.54 -13.75 -10.22
CA PHE A 313 -2.14 -13.47 -10.57
C PHE A 313 -1.17 -14.56 -10.08
N MET A 314 -1.41 -15.14 -8.91
CA MET A 314 -0.58 -16.21 -8.36
C MET A 314 -0.62 -17.46 -9.23
N ILE A 315 -1.83 -17.87 -9.65
CA ILE A 315 -2.03 -19.08 -10.46
C ILE A 315 -1.49 -18.87 -11.88
N LEU A 316 -1.72 -17.72 -12.49
CA LEU A 316 -1.07 -17.36 -13.75
C LEU A 316 0.46 -17.47 -13.66
N SER A 317 1.05 -16.96 -12.56
CA SER A 317 2.50 -16.99 -12.35
C SER A 317 3.07 -18.39 -12.20
N THR A 318 2.34 -19.32 -11.60
CA THR A 318 2.79 -20.70 -11.40
C THR A 318 2.52 -21.62 -12.58
N THR A 319 1.56 -21.26 -13.46
CA THR A 319 1.10 -22.11 -14.55
C THR A 319 1.77 -21.75 -15.88
N LEU A 320 1.86 -20.44 -16.21
CA LEU A 320 2.37 -19.99 -17.50
C LEU A 320 3.90 -19.97 -17.59
N PHE A 321 4.59 -20.03 -16.47
CA PHE A 321 6.04 -19.84 -16.43
C PHE A 321 6.75 -21.06 -15.86
N ASN A 322 8.01 -21.26 -16.29
CA ASN A 322 8.84 -22.23 -15.61
C ASN A 322 9.03 -21.85 -14.13
N PRO A 323 9.31 -22.82 -13.24
CA PRO A 323 9.32 -22.60 -11.79
C PRO A 323 10.28 -21.48 -11.31
N TRP A 324 11.36 -21.18 -12.04
CA TRP A 324 12.28 -20.09 -11.68
C TRP A 324 11.65 -18.72 -11.91
N ILE A 325 11.04 -18.51 -13.08
CA ILE A 325 10.34 -17.27 -13.41
C ILE A 325 9.10 -17.11 -12.54
N GLY A 326 8.31 -18.18 -12.37
CA GLY A 326 7.15 -18.19 -11.48
C GLY A 326 7.51 -17.75 -10.06
N GLY A 327 8.62 -18.24 -9.52
CA GLY A 327 9.11 -17.84 -8.20
C GLY A 327 9.52 -16.35 -8.13
N ILE A 328 10.07 -15.77 -9.20
CA ILE A 328 10.36 -14.33 -9.28
C ILE A 328 9.05 -13.52 -9.30
N LEU A 329 8.04 -13.95 -10.09
CA LEU A 329 6.74 -13.29 -10.16
C LEU A 329 5.99 -13.35 -8.81
N LEU A 330 6.03 -14.49 -8.12
CA LEU A 330 5.48 -14.62 -6.76
C LEU A 330 6.26 -13.74 -5.76
N SER A 331 7.58 -13.62 -5.93
CA SER A 331 8.38 -12.68 -5.12
C SER A 331 7.98 -11.21 -5.37
N ALA A 332 7.44 -10.86 -6.53
CA ALA A 332 6.89 -9.52 -6.77
C ALA A 332 5.63 -9.24 -5.96
N ILE A 333 4.79 -10.26 -5.68
CA ILE A 333 3.67 -10.13 -4.74
C ILE A 333 4.20 -9.86 -3.33
N LEU A 334 5.19 -10.63 -2.89
CA LEU A 334 5.82 -10.41 -1.58
C LEU A 334 6.47 -9.02 -1.52
N ALA A 335 7.08 -8.57 -2.60
CA ALA A 335 7.66 -7.24 -2.72
C ALA A 335 6.61 -6.16 -2.49
N ALA A 336 5.44 -6.27 -3.11
CA ALA A 336 4.32 -5.35 -2.92
C ALA A 336 3.79 -5.34 -1.48
N VAL A 337 3.64 -6.52 -0.87
CA VAL A 337 3.22 -6.63 0.53
C VAL A 337 4.26 -6.01 1.46
N MET A 338 5.52 -6.40 1.30
CA MET A 338 6.61 -5.97 2.20
C MET A 338 6.88 -4.46 2.10
N SER A 339 6.84 -3.85 0.92
CA SER A 339 7.05 -2.42 0.73
C SER A 339 6.00 -1.61 1.50
N THR A 340 4.73 -1.94 1.34
CA THR A 340 3.64 -1.21 1.98
C THR A 340 3.59 -1.47 3.48
N LEU A 341 3.63 -2.74 3.91
CA LEU A 341 3.56 -3.11 5.33
C LEU A 341 4.70 -2.49 6.14
N SER A 342 5.93 -2.49 5.59
CA SER A 342 7.07 -1.84 6.24
C SER A 342 6.87 -0.35 6.43
N CYS A 343 6.30 0.32 5.43
CA CYS A 343 6.00 1.74 5.47
C CYS A 343 4.95 2.08 6.54
N GLN A 344 3.89 1.30 6.60
CA GLN A 344 2.80 1.47 7.58
C GLN A 344 3.30 1.27 9.00
N LEU A 345 4.02 0.18 9.24
CA LEU A 345 4.60 -0.12 10.55
C LEU A 345 5.61 0.95 11.00
N LEU A 346 6.40 1.50 10.06
CA LEU A 346 7.34 2.57 10.38
C LEU A 346 6.62 3.88 10.71
N VAL A 347 5.53 4.22 10.03
CA VAL A 347 4.72 5.40 10.38
C VAL A 347 4.06 5.21 11.75
N CYS A 348 3.48 4.05 12.04
CA CYS A 348 2.95 3.74 13.37
C CYS A 348 4.03 3.87 14.46
N SER A 349 5.21 3.34 14.19
CA SER A 349 6.38 3.44 15.08
C SER A 349 6.76 4.89 15.33
N SER A 350 6.81 5.72 14.27
CA SER A 350 7.13 7.14 14.36
C SER A 350 6.12 7.88 15.23
N VAL A 351 4.84 7.66 14.98
CA VAL A 351 3.73 8.29 15.69
C VAL A 351 3.73 7.91 17.18
N LEU A 352 3.86 6.62 17.50
CA LEU A 352 3.91 6.20 18.91
C LEU A 352 5.15 6.71 19.64
N THR A 353 6.29 6.77 18.96
CA THR A 353 7.55 7.21 19.58
C THR A 353 7.62 8.72 19.70
N GLU A 354 7.35 9.46 18.61
CA GLU A 354 7.49 10.92 18.59
C GLU A 354 6.30 11.61 19.23
N ASP A 355 5.07 11.19 18.89
CA ASP A 355 3.86 11.92 19.26
C ASP A 355 3.27 11.49 20.61
N PHE A 356 3.55 10.26 21.08
CA PHE A 356 3.14 9.80 22.41
C PHE A 356 4.32 9.71 23.41
N TYR A 357 5.29 8.84 23.12
CA TYR A 357 6.36 8.55 24.08
C TYR A 357 7.17 9.76 24.43
N ARG A 358 7.73 10.45 23.41
CA ARG A 358 8.57 11.63 23.59
C ARG A 358 7.80 12.82 24.17
N VAL A 359 6.54 13.02 23.80
CA VAL A 359 5.74 14.18 24.23
C VAL A 359 5.18 14.02 25.65
N PHE A 360 4.76 12.80 26.03
CA PHE A 360 4.01 12.60 27.29
C PHE A 360 4.77 11.79 28.34
N ILE A 361 5.70 10.90 27.95
CA ILE A 361 6.35 9.97 28.86
C ILE A 361 7.78 10.45 29.17
N ARG A 362 8.59 10.66 28.12
CA ARG A 362 10.01 11.06 28.28
C ARG A 362 10.43 12.14 27.28
N PRO A 363 10.18 13.44 27.58
CA PRO A 363 10.52 14.56 26.68
C PRO A 363 12.00 14.66 26.32
N HIS A 364 12.88 14.18 27.20
CA HIS A 364 14.34 14.21 27.04
C HIS A 364 14.94 12.82 26.77
N ALA A 365 14.18 11.90 26.17
CA ALA A 365 14.65 10.57 25.83
C ALA A 365 15.89 10.62 24.91
N ALA A 366 16.86 9.75 25.17
CA ALA A 366 18.05 9.64 24.32
C ALA A 366 17.68 9.09 22.92
N GLN A 367 18.42 9.50 21.89
CA GLN A 367 18.19 9.06 20.52
C GLN A 367 18.15 7.52 20.38
N ARG A 368 19.03 6.82 21.08
CA ARG A 368 19.08 5.36 21.10
C ARG A 368 17.83 4.75 21.74
N GLU A 369 17.30 5.36 22.79
CA GLU A 369 16.08 4.96 23.47
C GLU A 369 14.88 5.08 22.50
N LEU A 370 14.74 6.22 21.81
CA LEU A 370 13.68 6.46 20.83
C LEU A 370 13.69 5.43 19.71
N VAL A 371 14.87 5.05 19.19
CA VAL A 371 14.96 3.99 18.17
C VAL A 371 14.49 2.64 18.72
N TRP A 372 14.83 2.30 19.97
CA TRP A 372 14.37 1.04 20.58
C TRP A 372 12.86 1.02 20.84
N ILE A 373 12.31 2.13 21.33
CA ILE A 373 10.85 2.27 21.50
C ILE A 373 10.18 2.13 20.13
N GLY A 374 10.70 2.78 19.07
CA GLY A 374 10.19 2.62 17.72
C GLY A 374 10.14 1.16 17.25
N ARG A 375 11.18 0.38 17.54
CA ARG A 375 11.21 -1.06 17.21
C ARG A 375 10.17 -1.88 17.99
N LEU A 376 10.01 -1.60 19.28
CA LEU A 376 9.00 -2.27 20.10
C LEU A 376 7.57 -1.95 19.63
N THR A 377 7.32 -0.73 19.20
CA THR A 377 6.00 -0.34 18.67
C THR A 377 5.69 -1.01 17.34
N VAL A 378 6.70 -1.24 16.47
CA VAL A 378 6.51 -2.06 15.26
C VAL A 378 5.97 -3.44 15.63
N VAL A 379 6.56 -4.11 16.62
CA VAL A 379 6.10 -5.43 17.07
C VAL A 379 4.69 -5.35 17.65
N ALA A 380 4.40 -4.36 18.48
CA ALA A 380 3.09 -4.20 19.12
C ALA A 380 1.95 -3.99 18.09
N VAL A 381 2.17 -3.12 17.10
CA VAL A 381 1.20 -2.88 16.01
C VAL A 381 1.03 -4.15 15.15
N SER A 382 2.11 -4.88 14.90
CA SER A 382 2.04 -6.14 14.16
C SER A 382 1.21 -7.21 14.86
N VAL A 383 1.29 -7.31 16.19
CA VAL A 383 0.44 -8.23 16.95
C VAL A 383 -1.04 -7.88 16.76
N VAL A 384 -1.42 -6.60 16.83
CA VAL A 384 -2.80 -6.18 16.59
C VAL A 384 -3.24 -6.51 15.15
N ALA A 385 -2.39 -6.26 14.17
CA ALA A 385 -2.68 -6.58 12.78
C ALA A 385 -2.82 -8.09 12.52
N ILE A 386 -1.99 -8.94 13.18
CA ILE A 386 -2.14 -10.39 13.13
C ILE A 386 -3.52 -10.82 13.66
N LEU A 387 -3.96 -10.27 14.78
CA LEU A 387 -5.27 -10.61 15.35
C LEU A 387 -6.43 -10.31 14.39
N ILE A 388 -6.34 -9.22 13.63
CA ILE A 388 -7.33 -8.89 12.58
C ILE A 388 -7.20 -9.87 11.40
N ALA A 389 -5.97 -10.26 11.04
CA ALA A 389 -5.68 -11.13 9.92
C ALA A 389 -5.94 -12.63 10.18
N THR A 390 -6.37 -13.01 11.37
CA THR A 390 -6.62 -14.44 11.71
C THR A 390 -7.77 -15.06 10.93
N ASP A 391 -8.75 -14.27 10.48
CA ASP A 391 -9.86 -14.74 9.65
C ASP A 391 -9.36 -15.01 8.21
N PRO A 392 -9.37 -16.28 7.76
CA PRO A 392 -8.93 -16.61 6.41
C PRO A 392 -9.89 -16.16 5.31
N ASN A 393 -11.09 -15.69 5.63
CA ASN A 393 -12.06 -15.20 4.65
C ASN A 393 -11.87 -13.73 4.30
N ASN A 394 -11.00 -13.02 5.03
CA ASN A 394 -10.70 -11.64 4.72
C ASN A 394 -10.13 -11.49 3.31
N LEU A 395 -10.70 -10.57 2.52
CA LEU A 395 -10.19 -10.15 1.22
C LEU A 395 -9.24 -8.96 1.40
N VAL A 396 -8.13 -9.00 0.67
CA VAL A 396 -7.12 -7.92 0.71
C VAL A 396 -7.72 -6.59 0.30
N LEU A 397 -8.47 -6.57 -0.82
CA LEU A 397 -9.08 -5.34 -1.35
C LEU A 397 -10.10 -4.74 -0.38
N SER A 398 -10.88 -5.55 0.31
CA SER A 398 -11.88 -5.09 1.28
C SER A 398 -11.24 -4.40 2.48
N LEU A 399 -10.21 -4.99 3.09
CA LEU A 399 -9.48 -4.38 4.19
C LEU A 399 -8.77 -3.09 3.78
N VAL A 400 -8.21 -3.07 2.55
CA VAL A 400 -7.56 -1.87 2.01
C VAL A 400 -8.59 -0.77 1.79
N SER A 401 -9.73 -1.05 1.18
CA SER A 401 -10.76 -0.04 0.90
C SER A 401 -11.25 0.66 2.17
N TYR A 402 -11.44 -0.11 3.24
CA TYR A 402 -11.85 0.43 4.53
C TYR A 402 -10.81 1.39 5.12
N ALA A 403 -9.54 0.96 5.19
CA ALA A 403 -8.47 1.80 5.72
C ALA A 403 -8.19 3.02 4.82
N TRP A 404 -8.22 2.81 3.50
CA TRP A 404 -8.01 3.86 2.49
C TRP A 404 -9.04 4.97 2.58
N GLY A 405 -10.33 4.58 2.68
CA GLY A 405 -11.42 5.52 2.90
C GLY A 405 -11.29 6.26 4.24
N GLY A 406 -10.90 5.55 5.30
CA GLY A 406 -10.65 6.12 6.62
C GLY A 406 -9.59 7.21 6.61
N PHE A 407 -8.45 6.97 6.00
CA PHE A 407 -7.40 7.97 5.83
C PHE A 407 -7.82 9.11 4.90
N GLY A 408 -8.43 8.78 3.76
CA GLY A 408 -8.89 9.76 2.77
C GLY A 408 -9.88 10.75 3.39
N ALA A 409 -10.88 10.27 4.11
CA ALA A 409 -11.90 11.11 4.74
C ALA A 409 -11.34 11.93 5.92
N SER A 410 -10.44 11.33 6.72
CA SER A 410 -9.91 12.00 7.92
C SER A 410 -8.86 13.05 7.59
N PHE A 411 -7.92 12.74 6.71
CA PHE A 411 -6.74 13.59 6.47
C PHE A 411 -6.77 14.30 5.12
N GLY A 412 -7.42 13.76 4.09
CA GLY A 412 -7.42 14.34 2.74
C GLY A 412 -7.83 15.80 2.72
N PRO A 413 -9.02 16.16 3.18
CA PRO A 413 -9.47 17.54 3.22
C PRO A 413 -8.54 18.44 4.04
N ILE A 414 -8.07 17.98 5.19
CA ILE A 414 -7.23 18.76 6.10
C ILE A 414 -5.84 18.99 5.50
N ILE A 415 -5.25 18.02 4.84
CA ILE A 415 -3.96 18.20 4.14
C ILE A 415 -4.10 19.26 3.06
N ILE A 416 -5.10 19.14 2.17
CA ILE A 416 -5.32 20.12 1.09
C ILE A 416 -5.54 21.51 1.67
N LEU A 417 -6.47 21.65 2.59
CA LEU A 417 -6.83 22.93 3.18
C LEU A 417 -5.70 23.55 4.01
N SER A 418 -4.92 22.74 4.75
CA SER A 418 -3.78 23.23 5.52
C SER A 418 -2.69 23.85 4.65
N LEU A 419 -2.56 23.39 3.40
CA LEU A 419 -1.56 23.87 2.43
C LEU A 419 -2.06 25.05 1.59
N LEU A 420 -3.36 25.07 1.23
CA LEU A 420 -3.91 26.01 0.27
C LEU A 420 -4.70 27.15 0.91
N TRP A 421 -5.24 26.97 2.10
CA TRP A 421 -6.15 27.95 2.70
C TRP A 421 -5.71 28.39 4.11
N LYS A 422 -5.46 29.68 4.26
CA LYS A 422 -5.01 30.27 5.54
C LYS A 422 -6.13 30.35 6.59
N GLY A 423 -7.40 30.30 6.19
CA GLY A 423 -8.56 30.45 7.07
C GLY A 423 -8.94 29.20 7.87
N VAL A 424 -8.25 28.06 7.66
CA VAL A 424 -8.51 26.84 8.44
C VAL A 424 -8.08 27.05 9.88
N THR A 425 -9.03 26.83 10.80
CA THR A 425 -8.78 26.95 12.24
C THR A 425 -8.37 25.61 12.85
N ARG A 426 -7.70 25.66 13.99
CA ARG A 426 -7.36 24.46 14.76
C ARG A 426 -8.59 23.59 15.06
N ASN A 427 -9.69 24.19 15.49
CA ASN A 427 -10.92 23.45 15.83
C ASN A 427 -11.57 22.85 14.59
N GLY A 428 -11.57 23.57 13.45
CA GLY A 428 -12.03 23.02 12.19
C GLY A 428 -11.23 21.82 11.73
N ALA A 429 -9.90 21.86 11.86
CA ALA A 429 -9.02 20.73 11.56
C ALA A 429 -9.30 19.53 12.48
N LEU A 430 -9.43 19.75 13.80
CA LEU A 430 -9.73 18.70 14.76
C LEU A 430 -11.08 18.02 14.50
N VAL A 431 -12.14 18.81 14.31
CA VAL A 431 -13.48 18.29 14.00
C VAL A 431 -13.47 17.55 12.67
N GLY A 432 -12.80 18.10 11.64
CA GLY A 432 -12.72 17.45 10.33
C GLY A 432 -12.08 16.06 10.38
N ILE A 433 -10.98 15.90 11.13
CA ILE A 433 -10.33 14.59 11.31
C ILE A 433 -11.26 13.60 12.04
N ILE A 434 -11.90 14.04 13.15
CA ILE A 434 -12.79 13.20 13.95
C ILE A 434 -14.03 12.79 13.13
N VAL A 435 -14.68 13.74 12.47
CA VAL A 435 -15.91 13.47 11.69
C VAL A 435 -15.56 12.55 10.51
N GLY A 436 -14.45 12.80 9.80
CA GLY A 436 -14.01 11.93 8.71
C GLY A 436 -13.79 10.48 9.16
N ALA A 437 -13.08 10.29 10.29
CA ALA A 437 -12.87 8.95 10.84
C ALA A 437 -14.18 8.29 11.26
N LEU A 438 -15.01 8.98 12.04
CA LEU A 438 -16.27 8.44 12.54
C LEU A 438 -17.26 8.12 11.40
N THR A 439 -17.32 8.95 10.36
CA THR A 439 -18.18 8.68 9.21
C THR A 439 -17.83 7.34 8.55
N VAL A 440 -16.56 7.06 8.32
CA VAL A 440 -16.15 5.79 7.71
C VAL A 440 -16.41 4.60 8.64
N LEU A 441 -16.15 4.76 9.95
CA LEU A 441 -16.44 3.72 10.94
C LEU A 441 -17.93 3.38 11.00
N VAL A 442 -18.78 4.40 11.08
CA VAL A 442 -20.25 4.23 11.16
C VAL A 442 -20.80 3.67 9.84
N TRP A 443 -20.31 4.17 8.70
CA TRP A 443 -20.72 3.67 7.39
C TRP A 443 -20.42 2.19 7.21
N HIS A 444 -19.21 1.77 7.55
CA HIS A 444 -18.81 0.37 7.48
C HIS A 444 -19.64 -0.52 8.39
N GLN A 445 -19.94 -0.08 9.63
CA GLN A 445 -20.82 -0.79 10.56
C GLN A 445 -22.27 -0.82 10.04
N GLY A 446 -22.73 0.27 9.44
CA GLY A 446 -24.06 0.36 8.84
C GLY A 446 -24.26 -0.64 7.70
N ALA A 447 -23.27 -0.86 6.87
CA ALA A 447 -23.29 -1.90 5.83
C ALA A 447 -23.39 -3.31 6.45
N TRP A 448 -22.70 -3.55 7.57
CA TRP A 448 -22.82 -4.81 8.34
C TRP A 448 -24.23 -5.04 8.92
N TRP A 449 -24.97 -3.99 9.22
CA TRP A 449 -26.34 -4.07 9.73
C TRP A 449 -27.39 -4.03 8.61
N GLY A 450 -26.97 -4.10 7.34
CA GLY A 450 -27.89 -4.09 6.19
C GLY A 450 -28.65 -2.76 6.02
N MET A 451 -28.12 -1.66 6.57
CA MET A 451 -28.73 -0.33 6.42
C MET A 451 -28.44 0.29 5.04
N TYR A 452 -27.43 -0.23 4.35
CA TYR A 452 -27.05 0.20 3.00
C TYR A 452 -26.69 -1.04 2.17
N GLU A 453 -27.38 -1.26 1.06
CA GLU A 453 -27.05 -2.24 0.02
C GLU A 453 -26.19 -1.60 -1.08
#